data_621608fa9c848dfc59e2a5d79174bb52
#
_entry.id   621608fa9c848dfc59e2a5d79174bb52
#
_cell.length_a   1.000
_cell.length_b   1.000
_cell.length_c   1.000
_cell.angle_alpha   90.00
_cell.angle_beta   90.00
_cell.angle_gamma   90.00
#
_symmetry.space_group_name_H-M   'P 1'
#
loop_
_entity.id
_entity.type
_entity.pdbx_description
1 polymer ?
#
loop_
_entity_poly.entity_id
_entity_poly.type
_entity_poly.pdbx_seq_one_letter_code
_entity_poly.pdbx_strand_id
1 'polypeptide(L)'
;MYQPQYTYRRVTNEKYDKVIYVLNANKLGTEEEMAYLKWFVNNVDKDKVIFVLNKIDDFNVSEDNILESIEGVKKDLYLLGYDNPIICPFSAYFALLLKMKAFNEKLSDDEEDEYQLYVKKFSKPAYDLTKYYSNSTPEDADSELMIMSKRCGLYGLEKILFGGAV
;
A
#
# COMPACT_ATOMS: atom_id res chain seq x y z
N MET A 1 -0.14 17.56 -22.78
CA MET A 1 0.10 16.10 -22.73
C MET A 1 0.88 15.78 -21.45
N TYR A 2 0.29 15.09 -20.51
CA TYR A 2 0.96 14.68 -19.26
C TYR A 2 2.04 13.66 -19.61
N GLN A 3 3.30 14.00 -19.33
CA GLN A 3 4.43 13.05 -19.52
C GLN A 3 4.96 12.64 -18.15
N PRO A 4 4.56 11.49 -17.63
CA PRO A 4 4.97 10.97 -16.31
C PRO A 4 6.50 10.96 -16.14
N GLN A 5 7.23 10.68 -17.22
CA GLN A 5 8.70 10.65 -17.22
C GLN A 5 9.36 11.95 -16.71
N TYR A 6 8.74 13.12 -16.89
CA TYR A 6 9.29 14.37 -16.36
C TYR A 6 9.16 14.47 -14.84
N THR A 7 8.06 13.99 -14.28
CA THR A 7 7.84 13.99 -12.83
C THR A 7 8.83 13.03 -12.15
N TYR A 8 9.02 11.83 -12.69
CA TYR A 8 9.98 10.86 -12.16
C TYR A 8 11.42 11.36 -12.25
N ARG A 9 11.84 11.95 -13.36
CA ARG A 9 13.20 12.53 -13.53
C ARG A 9 13.49 13.65 -12.54
N ARG A 10 12.49 14.42 -12.16
CA ARG A 10 12.65 15.50 -11.17
C ARG A 10 12.84 14.93 -9.77
N VAL A 11 12.02 13.94 -9.39
CA VAL A 11 12.11 13.29 -8.07
C VAL A 11 13.44 12.57 -7.88
N THR A 12 13.95 11.88 -8.91
CA THR A 12 15.22 11.11 -8.80
C THR A 12 16.48 11.97 -8.70
N ASN A 13 16.39 13.27 -9.01
CA ASN A 13 17.53 14.21 -8.87
C ASN A 13 17.59 14.87 -7.49
N GLU A 14 16.60 14.67 -6.62
CA GLU A 14 16.59 15.21 -5.26
C GLU A 14 17.16 14.20 -4.26
N LYS A 15 17.64 14.66 -3.10
CA LYS A 15 18.03 13.77 -2.02
C LYS A 15 16.78 13.22 -1.34
N TYR A 16 16.70 11.90 -1.22
CA TYR A 16 15.61 11.21 -0.54
C TYR A 16 16.15 10.09 0.36
N ASP A 17 15.48 9.82 1.45
CA ASP A 17 15.79 8.71 2.36
C ASP A 17 15.05 7.44 1.92
N LYS A 18 13.80 7.58 1.49
CA LYS A 18 12.94 6.51 0.98
C LYS A 18 12.17 6.97 -0.23
N VAL A 19 11.84 6.03 -1.11
CA VAL A 19 10.96 6.23 -2.25
C VAL A 19 9.81 5.24 -2.15
N ILE A 20 8.59 5.74 -2.19
CA ILE A 20 7.39 4.90 -2.24
C ILE A 20 6.96 4.81 -3.70
N TYR A 21 6.99 3.61 -4.26
CA TYR A 21 6.43 3.33 -5.58
C TYR A 21 5.05 2.70 -5.43
N VAL A 22 4.02 3.42 -5.86
CA VAL A 22 2.63 2.97 -5.71
C VAL A 22 2.17 2.21 -6.94
N LEU A 23 1.82 0.95 -6.75
CA LEU A 23 1.22 0.06 -7.73
C LEU A 23 -0.31 0.03 -7.52
N ASN A 24 -1.06 0.06 -8.62
CA ASN A 24 -2.51 -0.14 -8.56
C ASN A 24 -2.82 -1.63 -8.70
N ALA A 25 -3.34 -2.25 -7.64
CA ALA A 25 -3.63 -3.68 -7.60
C ALA A 25 -4.57 -4.16 -8.72
N ASN A 26 -5.46 -3.26 -9.21
CA ASN A 26 -6.40 -3.57 -10.30
C ASN A 26 -5.79 -3.44 -11.71
N LYS A 27 -4.54 -3.00 -11.83
CA LYS A 27 -3.89 -2.73 -13.13
C LYS A 27 -2.49 -3.34 -13.25
N LEU A 28 -2.21 -4.36 -12.44
CA LEU A 28 -0.90 -5.03 -12.45
C LEU A 28 -0.61 -5.66 -13.82
N GLY A 29 0.65 -5.57 -14.23
CA GLY A 29 1.15 -6.25 -15.43
C GLY A 29 0.76 -5.61 -16.76
N THR A 30 0.23 -4.38 -16.78
CA THR A 30 0.01 -3.66 -18.04
C THR A 30 1.34 -3.29 -18.68
N GLU A 31 1.39 -3.25 -20.02
CA GLU A 31 2.60 -2.86 -20.75
C GLU A 31 3.10 -1.47 -20.33
N GLU A 32 2.20 -0.54 -20.09
CA GLU A 32 2.53 0.82 -19.65
C GLU A 32 3.16 0.81 -18.26
N GLU A 33 2.57 0.09 -17.29
CA GLU A 33 3.10 -0.03 -15.93
C GLU A 33 4.48 -0.70 -15.94
N MET A 34 4.65 -1.77 -16.71
CA MET A 34 5.93 -2.47 -16.82
C MET A 34 7.02 -1.59 -17.46
N ALA A 35 6.66 -0.75 -18.44
CA ALA A 35 7.60 0.19 -19.04
C ALA A 35 8.08 1.26 -18.04
N TYR A 36 7.16 1.80 -17.22
CA TYR A 36 7.51 2.74 -16.15
C TYR A 36 8.32 2.08 -15.04
N LEU A 37 7.93 0.90 -14.61
CA LEU A 37 8.64 0.15 -13.58
C LEU A 37 10.08 -0.16 -14.02
N LYS A 38 10.28 -0.61 -15.25
CA LYS A 38 11.60 -0.87 -15.84
C LYS A 38 12.47 0.38 -15.87
N TRP A 39 11.92 1.53 -16.26
CA TRP A 39 12.66 2.79 -16.19
C TRP A 39 13.01 3.15 -14.75
N PHE A 40 12.05 3.04 -13.83
CA PHE A 40 12.21 3.38 -12.42
C PHE A 40 13.34 2.58 -11.75
N VAL A 41 13.35 1.25 -11.92
CA VAL A 41 14.34 0.36 -11.28
C VAL A 41 15.77 0.60 -11.79
N ASN A 42 15.94 1.19 -12.97
CA ASN A 42 17.24 1.53 -13.52
C ASN A 42 17.76 2.92 -13.07
N ASN A 43 16.91 3.73 -12.44
CA ASN A 43 17.25 5.12 -12.11
C ASN A 43 17.12 5.46 -10.61
N VAL A 44 16.64 4.53 -9.79
CA VAL A 44 16.43 4.74 -8.35
C VAL A 44 17.24 3.71 -7.56
N ASP A 45 17.78 4.14 -6.43
CA ASP A 45 18.50 3.28 -5.49
C ASP A 45 17.54 2.21 -4.92
N LYS A 46 17.82 0.95 -5.24
CA LYS A 46 16.95 -0.19 -4.92
C LYS A 46 16.71 -0.35 -3.42
N ASP A 47 17.74 -0.05 -2.60
CA ASP A 47 17.68 -0.22 -1.14
C ASP A 47 16.77 0.80 -0.46
N LYS A 48 16.37 1.83 -1.18
CA LYS A 48 15.48 2.89 -0.68
C LYS A 48 14.04 2.75 -1.11
N VAL A 49 13.73 1.79 -1.99
CA VAL A 49 12.39 1.66 -2.57
C VAL A 49 11.49 0.77 -1.71
N ILE A 50 10.28 1.26 -1.48
CA ILE A 50 9.17 0.51 -0.90
C ILE A 50 8.05 0.49 -1.93
N PHE A 51 7.60 -0.70 -2.32
CA PHE A 51 6.48 -0.88 -3.24
C PHE A 51 5.18 -0.97 -2.44
N VAL A 52 4.25 -0.08 -2.72
CA VAL A 52 2.91 -0.08 -2.09
C VAL A 52 1.91 -0.61 -3.10
N LEU A 53 1.34 -1.77 -2.82
CA LEU A 53 0.26 -2.36 -3.60
C LEU A 53 -1.07 -1.79 -3.09
N ASN A 54 -1.50 -0.69 -3.69
CA ASN A 54 -2.70 0.05 -3.27
C ASN A 54 -3.98 -0.46 -3.95
N LYS A 55 -5.12 -0.08 -3.39
CA LYS A 55 -6.48 -0.45 -3.83
C LYS A 55 -6.87 -1.90 -3.51
N ILE A 56 -6.35 -2.44 -2.42
CA ILE A 56 -6.79 -3.75 -1.91
C ILE A 56 -8.28 -3.70 -1.47
N ASP A 57 -8.78 -2.51 -1.15
CA ASP A 57 -10.21 -2.25 -0.88
C ASP A 57 -11.12 -2.53 -2.08
N ASP A 58 -10.62 -2.43 -3.32
CA ASP A 58 -11.39 -2.73 -4.52
C ASP A 58 -11.47 -4.25 -4.82
N PHE A 59 -10.63 -5.08 -4.19
CA PHE A 59 -10.60 -6.53 -4.45
C PHE A 59 -11.92 -7.21 -4.08
N ASN A 60 -12.33 -8.15 -4.95
CA ASN A 60 -13.35 -9.12 -4.67
C ASN A 60 -12.70 -10.47 -4.38
N VAL A 61 -12.67 -10.90 -3.11
CA VAL A 61 -11.97 -12.13 -2.68
C VAL A 61 -12.54 -13.43 -3.25
N SER A 62 -13.67 -13.39 -3.95
CA SER A 62 -14.15 -14.53 -4.73
C SER A 62 -13.44 -14.67 -6.09
N GLU A 63 -12.77 -13.61 -6.56
CA GLU A 63 -12.13 -13.52 -7.87
C GLU A 63 -10.65 -13.12 -7.76
N ASP A 64 -10.32 -12.33 -6.73
CA ASP A 64 -9.00 -11.75 -6.52
C ASP A 64 -8.29 -12.42 -5.34
N ASN A 65 -6.98 -12.59 -5.45
CA ASN A 65 -6.14 -13.14 -4.40
C ASN A 65 -4.97 -12.19 -4.09
N ILE A 66 -4.97 -11.62 -2.89
CA ILE A 66 -3.94 -10.67 -2.46
C ILE A 66 -2.54 -11.30 -2.48
N LEU A 67 -2.42 -12.56 -2.04
CA LEU A 67 -1.14 -13.26 -2.04
C LEU A 67 -0.61 -13.48 -3.46
N GLU A 68 -1.46 -13.91 -4.38
CA GLU A 68 -1.09 -14.09 -5.79
C GLU A 68 -0.66 -12.78 -6.44
N SER A 69 -1.35 -11.68 -6.13
CA SER A 69 -0.97 -10.35 -6.61
C SER A 69 0.41 -9.93 -6.09
N ILE A 70 0.70 -10.14 -4.80
CA ILE A 70 2.01 -9.87 -4.21
C ILE A 70 3.10 -10.73 -4.86
N GLU A 71 2.87 -12.02 -5.02
CA GLU A 71 3.84 -12.94 -5.64
C GLU A 71 4.06 -12.61 -7.13
N GLY A 72 3.02 -12.17 -7.85
CA GLY A 72 3.13 -11.67 -9.22
C GLY A 72 4.06 -10.44 -9.29
N VAL A 73 3.83 -9.45 -8.44
CA VAL A 73 4.69 -8.25 -8.34
C VAL A 73 6.13 -8.62 -7.96
N LYS A 74 6.34 -9.52 -7.01
CA LYS A 74 7.67 -10.00 -6.64
C LYS A 74 8.40 -10.61 -7.83
N LYS A 75 7.71 -11.46 -8.60
CA LYS A 75 8.28 -12.09 -9.78
C LYS A 75 8.70 -11.07 -10.83
N ASP A 76 7.85 -10.07 -11.10
CA ASP A 76 8.17 -9.01 -12.06
C ASP A 76 9.36 -8.16 -11.59
N LEU A 77 9.39 -7.80 -10.32
CA LEU A 77 10.51 -7.07 -9.71
C LEU A 77 11.81 -7.89 -9.71
N TYR A 78 11.73 -9.20 -9.46
CA TYR A 78 12.88 -10.09 -9.53
C TYR A 78 13.49 -10.11 -10.95
N LEU A 79 12.66 -10.19 -11.99
CA LEU A 79 13.11 -10.10 -13.39
C LEU A 79 13.77 -8.75 -13.72
N LEU A 80 13.44 -7.71 -12.96
CA LEU A 80 14.06 -6.38 -13.07
C LEU A 80 15.27 -6.18 -12.13
N GLY A 81 15.69 -7.25 -11.43
CA GLY A 81 16.88 -7.27 -10.59
C GLY A 81 16.67 -6.82 -9.14
N TYR A 82 15.46 -6.93 -8.61
CA TYR A 82 15.20 -6.83 -7.17
C TYR A 82 15.19 -8.23 -6.55
N ASP A 83 16.18 -8.55 -5.72
CA ASP A 83 16.26 -9.86 -5.09
C ASP A 83 15.27 -10.04 -3.94
N ASN A 84 15.00 -8.97 -3.19
CA ASN A 84 14.09 -9.02 -2.04
C ASN A 84 13.31 -7.70 -1.86
N PRO A 85 12.33 -7.41 -2.75
CA PRO A 85 11.58 -6.16 -2.70
C PRO A 85 10.65 -6.11 -1.47
N ILE A 86 10.59 -4.96 -0.82
CA ILE A 86 9.58 -4.67 0.22
C ILE A 86 8.27 -4.33 -0.50
N ILE A 87 7.25 -5.18 -0.36
CA ILE A 87 5.92 -4.98 -0.94
C ILE A 87 4.90 -4.88 0.17
N CYS A 88 4.19 -3.77 0.21
CA CYS A 88 3.22 -3.41 1.22
C CYS A 88 1.80 -3.36 0.62
N PRO A 89 0.95 -4.37 0.80
CA PRO A 89 -0.46 -4.28 0.41
C PRO A 89 -1.16 -3.24 1.27
N PHE A 90 -2.00 -2.40 0.66
CA PHE A 90 -2.50 -1.21 1.31
C PHE A 90 -3.86 -0.77 0.78
N SER A 91 -4.68 -0.17 1.64
CA SER A 91 -5.89 0.56 1.28
C SER A 91 -5.74 2.03 1.67
N ALA A 92 -5.31 2.87 0.72
CA ALA A 92 -5.03 4.28 1.00
C ALA A 92 -6.30 5.05 1.36
N TYR A 93 -7.43 4.75 0.72
CA TYR A 93 -8.66 5.47 0.98
C TYR A 93 -9.23 5.13 2.35
N PHE A 94 -9.26 3.86 2.73
CA PHE A 94 -9.68 3.48 4.08
C PHE A 94 -8.73 4.03 5.15
N ALA A 95 -7.41 4.03 4.88
CA ALA A 95 -6.42 4.64 5.76
C ALA A 95 -6.68 6.16 5.96
N LEU A 96 -7.08 6.88 4.91
CA LEU A 96 -7.48 8.28 5.01
C LEU A 96 -8.68 8.46 5.94
N LEU A 97 -9.75 7.69 5.75
CA LEU A 97 -10.95 7.76 6.60
C LEU A 97 -10.63 7.45 8.07
N LEU A 98 -9.75 6.46 8.33
CA LEU A 98 -9.27 6.16 9.68
C LEU A 98 -8.51 7.34 10.31
N LYS A 99 -7.65 8.01 9.54
CA LYS A 99 -6.93 9.20 10.02
C LYS A 99 -7.88 10.36 10.31
N MET A 100 -8.84 10.63 9.43
CA MET A 100 -9.87 11.66 9.67
C MET A 100 -10.61 11.39 10.98
N LYS A 101 -11.05 10.15 11.23
CA LYS A 101 -11.67 9.75 12.51
C LYS A 101 -10.72 9.94 13.70
N ALA A 102 -9.47 9.54 13.58
CA ALA A 102 -8.47 9.66 14.64
C ALA A 102 -8.19 11.13 15.04
N PHE A 103 -8.27 12.04 14.06
CA PHE A 103 -8.12 13.48 14.29
C PHE A 103 -9.44 14.21 14.59
N ASN A 104 -10.54 13.47 14.77
CA ASN A 104 -11.89 14.00 14.97
C ASN A 104 -12.36 14.94 13.85
N GLU A 105 -11.91 14.71 12.63
CA GLU A 105 -12.42 15.38 11.44
C GLU A 105 -13.80 14.84 11.09
N LYS A 106 -14.69 15.73 10.65
CA LYS A 106 -16.05 15.34 10.28
C LYS A 106 -16.02 14.69 8.89
N LEU A 107 -16.51 13.46 8.82
CA LEU A 107 -16.82 12.80 7.55
C LEU A 107 -18.15 13.33 6.99
N SER A 108 -18.28 13.37 5.67
CA SER A 108 -19.59 13.50 5.00
C SER A 108 -20.42 12.23 5.21
N ASP A 109 -21.70 12.28 4.87
CA ASP A 109 -22.58 11.11 5.01
C ASP A 109 -22.10 9.95 4.12
N ASP A 110 -21.65 10.24 2.89
CA ASP A 110 -21.09 9.23 1.97
C ASP A 110 -19.78 8.62 2.51
N GLU A 111 -18.88 9.44 3.06
CA GLU A 111 -17.64 8.97 3.67
C GLU A 111 -17.88 8.13 4.93
N GLU A 112 -18.92 8.45 5.70
CA GLU A 112 -19.30 7.65 6.88
C GLU A 112 -19.83 6.27 6.44
N ASP A 113 -20.65 6.21 5.40
CA ASP A 113 -21.17 4.95 4.85
C ASP A 113 -20.02 4.10 4.29
N GLU A 114 -19.08 4.70 3.57
CA GLU A 114 -17.88 4.02 3.06
C GLU A 114 -16.97 3.55 4.21
N TYR A 115 -16.78 4.35 5.25
CA TYR A 115 -16.04 3.95 6.44
C TYR A 115 -16.61 2.68 7.06
N GLN A 116 -17.94 2.62 7.28
CA GLN A 116 -18.61 1.45 7.84
C GLN A 116 -18.48 0.23 6.92
N LEU A 117 -18.59 0.43 5.60
CA LEU A 117 -18.37 -0.63 4.62
C LEU A 117 -16.96 -1.22 4.73
N TYR A 118 -15.93 -0.37 4.84
CA TYR A 118 -14.55 -0.81 4.94
C TYR A 118 -14.23 -1.45 6.30
N VAL A 119 -14.76 -0.96 7.40
CA VAL A 119 -14.67 -1.62 8.71
C VAL A 119 -15.20 -3.06 8.59
N LYS A 120 -16.38 -3.24 8.01
CA LYS A 120 -16.96 -4.58 7.78
C LYS A 120 -16.11 -5.43 6.84
N LYS A 121 -15.53 -4.84 5.80
CA LYS A 121 -14.70 -5.54 4.81
C LYS A 121 -13.39 -6.01 5.44
N PHE A 122 -12.63 -5.12 6.06
CA PHE A 122 -11.33 -5.43 6.68
C PHE A 122 -11.44 -6.22 7.99
N SER A 123 -12.64 -6.38 8.56
CA SER A 123 -12.90 -7.33 9.65
C SER A 123 -12.87 -8.79 9.20
N LYS A 124 -12.98 -9.06 7.89
CA LYS A 124 -12.94 -10.43 7.35
C LYS A 124 -11.50 -10.91 7.22
N PRO A 125 -11.19 -12.19 7.53
CA PRO A 125 -9.83 -12.74 7.42
C PRO A 125 -9.19 -12.61 6.02
N ALA A 126 -10.00 -12.61 4.97
CA ALA A 126 -9.54 -12.50 3.58
C ALA A 126 -8.93 -11.13 3.26
N TYR A 127 -9.37 -10.06 3.95
CA TYR A 127 -8.87 -8.70 3.78
C TYR A 127 -7.91 -8.27 4.90
N ASP A 128 -7.58 -9.15 5.83
CA ASP A 128 -6.65 -8.84 6.91
C ASP A 128 -5.22 -8.78 6.37
N LEU A 129 -4.65 -7.56 6.30
CA LEU A 129 -3.31 -7.33 5.77
C LEU A 129 -2.21 -7.48 6.81
N THR A 130 -2.54 -7.69 8.10
CA THR A 130 -1.54 -7.82 9.18
C THR A 130 -0.50 -8.91 8.91
N LYS A 131 -0.92 -10.00 8.25
CA LYS A 131 -0.05 -11.13 7.89
C LYS A 131 1.09 -10.80 6.91
N TYR A 132 1.01 -9.65 6.25
CA TYR A 132 2.05 -9.17 5.32
C TYR A 132 3.03 -8.17 5.95
N TYR A 133 2.83 -7.83 7.23
CA TYR A 133 3.64 -6.88 7.97
C TYR A 133 4.14 -7.49 9.26
N SER A 134 5.43 -7.34 9.53
CA SER A 134 5.99 -7.77 10.81
C SER A 134 5.44 -6.91 11.96
N ASN A 135 5.08 -7.56 13.07
CA ASN A 135 4.59 -6.90 14.30
C ASN A 135 3.34 -6.02 14.12
N SER A 136 2.45 -6.40 13.20
CA SER A 136 1.20 -5.67 12.96
C SER A 136 -0.04 -6.41 13.44
N THR A 137 0.11 -7.54 14.12
CA THR A 137 -1.04 -8.30 14.69
C THR A 137 -1.77 -7.44 15.73
N PRO A 138 -3.11 -7.35 15.69
CA PRO A 138 -3.91 -6.68 16.71
C PRO A 138 -3.71 -7.30 18.09
N GLU A 139 -3.72 -6.46 19.11
CA GLU A 139 -3.63 -6.84 20.53
C GLU A 139 -4.97 -6.57 21.23
N ASP A 140 -5.24 -7.26 22.32
CA ASP A 140 -6.51 -7.15 23.06
C ASP A 140 -6.77 -5.71 23.59
N ALA A 141 -5.71 -4.94 23.85
CA ALA A 141 -5.78 -3.57 24.30
C ALA A 141 -5.96 -2.52 23.17
N ASP A 142 -5.92 -2.94 21.91
CA ASP A 142 -6.03 -2.03 20.77
C ASP A 142 -7.45 -1.48 20.65
N SER A 143 -7.55 -0.18 20.39
CA SER A 143 -8.83 0.43 19.98
C SER A 143 -9.27 -0.09 18.61
N GLU A 144 -10.56 0.07 18.27
CA GLU A 144 -11.08 -0.30 16.95
C GLU A 144 -10.31 0.41 15.82
N LEU A 145 -10.00 1.70 15.98
CA LEU A 145 -9.19 2.46 15.01
C LEU A 145 -7.79 1.85 14.84
N MET A 146 -7.15 1.42 15.92
CA MET A 146 -5.84 0.78 15.86
C MET A 146 -5.92 -0.58 15.18
N ILE A 147 -6.92 -1.40 15.50
CA ILE A 147 -7.15 -2.69 14.85
C ILE A 147 -7.34 -2.51 13.34
N MET A 148 -8.19 -1.56 12.93
CA MET A 148 -8.44 -1.29 11.51
C MET A 148 -7.21 -0.70 10.81
N SER A 149 -6.44 0.15 11.48
CA SER A 149 -5.15 0.68 10.99
C SER A 149 -4.14 -0.45 10.71
N LYS A 150 -4.06 -1.43 11.59
CA LYS A 150 -3.23 -2.62 11.37
C LYS A 150 -3.75 -3.44 10.19
N ARG A 151 -5.05 -3.71 10.13
CA ARG A 151 -5.66 -4.56 9.11
C ARG A 151 -5.68 -3.98 7.71
N CYS A 152 -5.75 -2.67 7.53
CA CYS A 152 -5.69 -2.03 6.21
C CYS A 152 -4.26 -1.73 5.71
N GLY A 153 -3.24 -2.10 6.50
CA GLY A 153 -1.82 -1.91 6.18
C GLY A 153 -1.24 -0.57 6.60
N LEU A 154 -2.04 0.38 7.13
CA LEU A 154 -1.59 1.72 7.51
C LEU A 154 -0.48 1.67 8.58
N TYR A 155 -0.75 1.01 9.71
CA TYR A 155 0.21 0.90 10.80
C TYR A 155 1.52 0.21 10.37
N GLY A 156 1.43 -0.87 9.58
CA GLY A 156 2.59 -1.59 9.09
C GLY A 156 3.44 -0.77 8.13
N LEU A 157 2.81 -0.02 7.22
CA LEU A 157 3.50 0.88 6.30
C LEU A 157 4.19 2.03 7.05
N GLU A 158 3.51 2.67 8.01
CA GLU A 158 4.10 3.73 8.84
C GLU A 158 5.30 3.23 9.64
N LYS A 159 5.25 2.01 10.18
CA LYS A 159 6.42 1.39 10.84
C LYS A 159 7.61 1.19 9.90
N ILE A 160 7.38 0.77 8.67
CA ILE A 160 8.45 0.60 7.68
C ILE A 160 9.06 1.95 7.31
N LEU A 161 8.24 3.00 7.21
CA LEU A 161 8.69 4.34 6.82
C LEU A 161 9.45 5.06 7.94
N PHE A 162 8.96 4.97 9.17
CA PHE A 162 9.40 5.82 10.29
C PHE A 162 10.13 5.06 11.41
N GLY A 163 10.34 3.75 11.26
CA GLY A 163 11.16 3.00 12.23
C GLY A 163 10.50 2.76 13.60
N GLY A 164 9.18 2.66 13.65
CA GLY A 164 8.47 2.26 14.87
C GLY A 164 8.15 3.38 15.89
N ALA A 165 8.35 4.63 15.54
CA ALA A 165 7.88 5.79 16.29
C ALA A 165 6.52 6.26 15.74
N VAL A 166 5.47 5.45 15.90
CA VAL A 166 4.08 5.85 15.57
C VAL A 166 3.21 5.67 16.80
#